data_c357cec0d817816edb3eaa445662a222
#
_entry.id   c357cec0d817816edb3eaa445662a222
#
_cell.length_a   1.000
_cell.length_b   1.000
_cell.length_c   1.000
_cell.angle_alpha   90.00
_cell.angle_beta   90.00
_cell.angle_gamma   90.00
#
_symmetry.space_group_name_H-M   'P 1'
#
loop_
_entity.id
_entity.type
_entity.pdbx_description
1 polymer ?
#
loop_
_entity_poly.entity_id
_entity_poly.type
_entity_poly.pdbx_seq_one_letter_code
_entity_poly.pdbx_strand_id
1 'polypeptide(L)'
;MDEAITLEELLESRDRRWATERHLLGLDAEECAPTLVVKESSSAVKGLSSAGKGLSSADKGHSSTSAELSSAVTKSAFALTETSSVTSPQTADVENDSPRRVEIVLTVVMPGRVKRNAWSMTVARAAVEAIVGVTGEKPVMERDLRTGYEAYWLVEGDAMEIKRRMCGIESSHILGRLFDIDVLRPDATPISRQEVGLTPRRCLICGREARHCMRSRAHSQEEIMKKIAEIIEEYKRQRVNSDGLFDER
;
A
#
# COMPACT_ATOMS: atom_id res chain seq x y z
N MET A 1 12.96 -22.38 13.90
CA MET A 1 12.38 -21.84 15.14
C MET A 1 11.61 -20.58 14.77
N ASP A 2 10.34 -20.57 15.09
CA ASP A 2 9.44 -19.44 14.81
C ASP A 2 9.68 -18.36 15.88
N GLU A 3 10.54 -17.42 15.57
CA GLU A 3 10.98 -16.40 16.53
C GLU A 3 10.14 -15.14 16.41
N ALA A 4 9.68 -14.61 17.55
CA ALA A 4 8.93 -13.38 17.61
C ALA A 4 9.83 -12.18 17.30
N ILE A 5 9.36 -11.27 16.46
CA ILE A 5 10.05 -10.03 16.11
C ILE A 5 9.61 -8.87 17.01
N THR A 6 10.49 -7.89 17.17
CA THR A 6 10.21 -6.62 17.84
C THR A 6 9.57 -5.61 16.87
N LEU A 7 9.02 -4.53 17.42
CA LEU A 7 8.52 -3.42 16.60
C LEU A 7 9.68 -2.72 15.86
N GLU A 8 10.82 -2.60 16.50
CA GLU A 8 12.02 -1.98 15.92
C GLU A 8 12.50 -2.74 14.70
N GLU A 9 12.69 -4.07 14.80
CA GLU A 9 13.05 -4.94 13.68
C GLU A 9 12.05 -4.82 12.50
N LEU A 10 10.75 -4.67 12.81
CA LEU A 10 9.73 -4.49 11.78
C LEU A 10 9.86 -3.14 11.08
N LEU A 11 10.13 -2.07 11.82
CA LEU A 11 10.33 -0.74 11.26
C LEU A 11 11.59 -0.67 10.40
N GLU A 12 12.72 -1.22 10.88
CA GLU A 12 13.95 -1.31 10.10
C GLU A 12 13.77 -2.14 8.81
N SER A 13 13.00 -3.23 8.88
CA SER A 13 12.72 -4.05 7.70
C SER A 13 11.92 -3.26 6.66
N ARG A 14 10.95 -2.46 7.10
CA ARG A 14 10.17 -1.58 6.24
C ARG A 14 11.06 -0.52 5.57
N ASP A 15 11.94 0.11 6.33
CA ASP A 15 12.83 1.15 5.82
C ASP A 15 13.84 0.57 4.82
N ARG A 16 14.38 -0.65 5.09
CA ARG A 16 15.23 -1.39 4.14
C ARG A 16 14.47 -1.78 2.87
N ARG A 17 13.19 -2.17 2.97
CA ARG A 17 12.35 -2.47 1.81
C ARG A 17 12.18 -1.22 0.94
N TRP A 18 11.80 -0.10 1.54
CA TRP A 18 11.66 1.16 0.83
C TRP A 18 12.96 1.60 0.11
N ALA A 19 14.12 1.45 0.77
CA ALA A 19 15.42 1.72 0.12
C ALA A 19 15.69 0.77 -1.05
N THR A 20 15.29 -0.50 -0.95
CA THR A 20 15.43 -1.49 -2.03
C THR A 20 14.54 -1.15 -3.23
N GLU A 21 13.29 -0.80 -3.00
CA GLU A 21 12.32 -0.37 -4.02
C GLU A 21 12.89 0.79 -4.83
N ARG A 22 13.42 1.81 -4.17
CA ARG A 22 14.05 2.95 -4.83
C ARG A 22 15.30 2.56 -5.62
N HIS A 23 16.15 1.71 -5.04
CA HIS A 23 17.36 1.23 -5.70
C HIS A 23 17.06 0.44 -6.98
N LEU A 24 16.10 -0.47 -6.93
CA LEU A 24 15.69 -1.28 -8.09
C LEU A 24 15.10 -0.43 -9.22
N LEU A 25 14.42 0.66 -8.88
CA LEU A 25 13.90 1.63 -9.85
C LEU A 25 14.96 2.63 -10.34
N GLY A 26 16.21 2.56 -9.84
CA GLY A 26 17.28 3.49 -10.21
C GLY A 26 17.14 4.87 -9.58
N LEU A 27 16.35 5.00 -8.52
CA LEU A 27 16.16 6.22 -7.76
C LEU A 27 17.17 6.26 -6.61
N ASP A 28 18.44 6.54 -6.92
CA ASP A 28 19.49 6.59 -5.92
C ASP A 28 19.28 7.68 -4.86
N ALA A 29 19.81 7.45 -3.67
CA ALA A 29 19.52 8.19 -2.45
C ALA A 29 19.96 9.68 -2.46
N GLU A 30 20.61 10.17 -3.51
CA GLU A 30 21.10 11.55 -3.56
C GLU A 30 20.04 12.61 -3.83
N GLU A 31 18.86 12.26 -4.37
CA GLU A 31 17.80 13.23 -4.64
C GLU A 31 16.69 13.33 -3.58
N CYS A 32 16.71 12.50 -2.56
CA CYS A 32 15.67 12.55 -1.53
C CYS A 32 16.20 12.33 -0.11
N ALA A 33 17.16 13.16 0.30
CA ALA A 33 17.37 13.37 1.72
C ALA A 33 16.19 14.21 2.23
N PRO A 34 15.34 13.70 3.15
CA PRO A 34 14.43 14.59 3.85
C PRO A 34 15.33 15.58 4.60
N THR A 35 15.20 16.85 4.27
CA THR A 35 15.79 17.92 5.03
C THR A 35 15.17 17.87 6.43
N LEU A 36 15.80 17.10 7.31
CA LEU A 36 15.56 17.20 8.74
C LEU A 36 16.04 18.60 9.13
N VAL A 37 15.13 19.57 9.08
CA VAL A 37 15.30 20.84 9.75
C VAL A 37 15.32 20.53 11.24
N VAL A 38 16.51 20.21 11.74
CA VAL A 38 16.78 20.24 13.17
C VAL A 38 16.70 21.71 13.55
N LYS A 39 15.55 22.11 14.11
CA LYS A 39 15.46 23.39 14.83
C LYS A 39 16.32 23.22 16.06
N GLU A 40 17.57 23.68 15.97
CA GLU A 40 18.37 23.93 17.14
C GLU A 40 17.68 25.01 17.97
N SER A 41 17.00 24.58 19.02
CA SER A 41 16.53 25.46 20.06
C SER A 41 17.74 25.89 20.89
N SER A 42 18.30 27.03 20.54
CA SER A 42 19.26 27.77 21.37
C SER A 42 18.56 28.16 22.68
N SER A 43 18.84 27.40 23.71
CA SER A 43 18.47 27.76 25.09
C SER A 43 19.47 28.75 25.63
N ALA A 44 19.12 30.03 25.62
CA ALA A 44 19.75 31.05 26.44
C ALA A 44 18.95 31.21 27.73
N VAL A 45 19.50 30.68 28.79
CA VAL A 45 19.07 30.86 30.16
C VAL A 45 19.43 32.29 30.66
N LYS A 46 18.46 33.02 31.23
CA LYS A 46 18.55 34.01 32.28
C LYS A 46 17.14 34.59 32.47
N GLY A 47 16.44 34.52 33.56
CA GLY A 47 16.72 34.75 34.92
C GLY A 47 15.60 35.60 35.48
N LEU A 48 15.01 35.18 36.59
CA LEU A 48 14.35 35.90 37.66
C LEU A 48 12.97 36.58 37.46
N SER A 49 12.10 36.15 38.36
CA SER A 49 11.34 36.89 39.36
C SER A 49 9.87 37.18 39.11
N SER A 50 9.10 36.50 39.93
CA SER A 50 8.02 36.95 40.85
C SER A 50 6.69 37.48 40.34
N ALA A 51 5.67 36.80 40.86
CA ALA A 51 4.45 37.30 41.52
C ALA A 51 3.30 37.87 40.70
N GLY A 52 2.12 37.31 40.96
CA GLY A 52 0.87 38.05 40.84
C GLY A 52 -0.34 37.24 40.40
N LYS A 53 -1.00 36.61 41.31
CA LYS A 53 -2.43 36.53 41.64
C LYS A 53 -3.44 37.14 40.66
N GLY A 54 -4.55 36.40 40.49
CA GLY A 54 -5.90 36.94 40.25
C GLY A 54 -6.66 36.11 39.20
N LEU A 55 -7.49 35.20 39.55
CA LEU A 55 -8.94 35.16 39.83
C LEU A 55 -9.86 35.57 38.68
N SER A 56 -10.77 34.58 38.46
CA SER A 56 -12.22 34.66 38.23
C SER A 56 -12.65 34.79 36.75
N SER A 57 -13.35 33.82 36.29
CA SER A 57 -14.76 33.42 36.33
C SER A 57 -15.58 33.89 35.15
N ALA A 58 -16.28 32.89 34.58
CA ALA A 58 -17.65 32.94 34.06
C ALA A 58 -17.90 33.80 32.80
N ASP A 59 -18.72 33.50 31.86
CA ASP A 59 -19.98 32.73 31.80
C ASP A 59 -20.45 32.69 30.34
N LYS A 60 -21.14 31.61 30.00
CA LYS A 60 -22.35 31.46 29.18
C LYS A 60 -22.61 32.28 27.90
N GLY A 61 -23.15 31.53 26.96
CA GLY A 61 -24.32 31.96 26.18
C GLY A 61 -24.31 31.55 24.71
N HIS A 62 -24.98 30.50 24.39
CA HIS A 62 -26.16 30.38 23.50
C HIS A 62 -26.20 31.26 22.25
N SER A 63 -26.44 30.71 21.07
CA SER A 63 -27.70 30.30 20.49
C SER A 63 -27.64 30.39 18.95
N SER A 64 -27.99 29.30 18.32
CA SER A 64 -28.82 29.11 17.12
C SER A 64 -29.10 30.31 16.19
N THR A 65 -29.01 30.13 14.89
CA THR A 65 -30.19 29.98 14.03
C THR A 65 -29.81 29.76 12.55
N SER A 66 -30.52 28.85 11.96
CA SER A 66 -30.80 28.57 10.59
C SER A 66 -31.29 29.74 9.72
N ALA A 67 -31.08 29.66 8.39
CA ALA A 67 -32.02 29.92 7.28
C ALA A 67 -31.28 29.73 5.98
N GLU A 68 -31.62 28.83 5.24
CA GLU A 68 -32.36 28.58 4.00
C GLU A 68 -32.57 29.75 3.00
N LEU A 69 -32.61 29.29 1.74
CA LEU A 69 -33.29 29.77 0.52
C LEU A 69 -32.33 30.34 -0.54
N SER A 70 -32.21 29.67 -1.62
CA SER A 70 -33.07 29.37 -2.77
C SER A 70 -32.76 30.21 -4.01
N SER A 71 -32.47 29.46 -5.07
CA SER A 71 -32.81 29.65 -6.49
C SER A 71 -32.55 30.99 -7.21
N ALA A 72 -31.91 30.94 -8.37
CA ALA A 72 -32.59 31.13 -9.64
C ALA A 72 -31.67 31.02 -10.87
N VAL A 73 -32.17 30.31 -11.80
CA VAL A 73 -31.83 30.14 -13.23
C VAL A 73 -31.85 31.46 -13.98
N THR A 74 -30.87 31.70 -14.85
CA THR A 74 -31.21 32.32 -16.18
C THR A 74 -30.14 31.94 -17.22
N LYS A 75 -30.66 31.41 -18.31
CA LYS A 75 -30.01 31.21 -19.61
C LYS A 75 -29.82 32.57 -20.29
N SER A 76 -28.71 32.77 -21.01
CA SER A 76 -28.78 33.46 -22.30
C SER A 76 -27.55 33.14 -23.15
N ALA A 77 -27.85 32.92 -24.41
CA ALA A 77 -26.96 32.53 -25.49
C ALA A 77 -26.42 33.74 -26.25
N PHE A 78 -25.49 33.45 -27.19
CA PHE A 78 -25.03 34.26 -28.34
C PHE A 78 -23.77 35.12 -28.07
N ALA A 79 -22.71 35.07 -28.85
CA ALA A 79 -22.47 35.00 -30.28
C ALA A 79 -20.98 34.76 -30.58
N LEU A 80 -20.73 34.17 -31.72
CA LEU A 80 -19.45 33.95 -32.40
C LEU A 80 -18.71 35.26 -32.72
N THR A 81 -17.37 35.26 -32.50
CA THR A 81 -16.45 35.97 -33.39
C THR A 81 -15.11 35.25 -33.40
N GLU A 82 -14.76 34.79 -34.59
CA GLU A 82 -13.42 34.34 -34.95
C GLU A 82 -12.43 35.51 -34.91
N THR A 83 -11.23 35.28 -34.44
CA THR A 83 -9.99 35.66 -35.15
C THR A 83 -8.71 35.26 -34.41
N SER A 84 -7.79 34.77 -35.20
CA SER A 84 -6.32 34.85 -35.05
C SER A 84 -5.62 33.78 -34.22
N SER A 85 -5.13 32.82 -34.99
CA SER A 85 -3.96 31.99 -34.76
C SER A 85 -2.80 32.73 -34.11
N VAL A 86 -2.45 32.28 -32.88
CA VAL A 86 -1.07 32.38 -32.38
C VAL A 86 -0.62 30.95 -32.09
N THR A 87 0.15 30.45 -33.03
CA THR A 87 0.88 29.17 -32.91
C THR A 87 1.94 29.36 -31.84
N SER A 88 1.68 28.93 -30.63
CA SER A 88 2.73 28.69 -29.64
C SER A 88 3.49 27.43 -30.05
N PRO A 89 4.81 27.42 -30.01
CA PRO A 89 5.56 26.21 -30.30
C PRO A 89 5.22 25.18 -29.21
N GLN A 90 4.58 24.10 -29.62
CA GLN A 90 4.51 22.89 -28.83
C GLN A 90 5.94 22.47 -28.59
N THR A 91 6.41 22.61 -27.35
CA THR A 91 7.55 21.86 -26.88
C THR A 91 7.16 20.40 -27.04
N ALA A 92 7.69 19.76 -28.05
CA ALA A 92 7.68 18.32 -28.17
C ALA A 92 8.35 17.81 -26.88
N ASP A 93 7.54 17.27 -25.99
CA ASP A 93 8.03 16.40 -24.94
C ASP A 93 8.76 15.29 -25.68
N VAL A 94 10.09 15.31 -25.58
CA VAL A 94 10.93 14.18 -25.96
C VAL A 94 10.50 13.08 -25.00
N GLU A 95 9.55 12.25 -25.43
CA GLU A 95 9.25 11.01 -24.74
C GLU A 95 10.58 10.27 -24.63
N ASN A 96 11.10 10.23 -23.41
CA ASN A 96 12.21 9.38 -23.06
C ASN A 96 11.74 7.95 -23.27
N ASP A 97 12.11 7.36 -24.41
CA ASP A 97 11.74 6.00 -24.84
C ASP A 97 12.51 4.92 -24.04
N SER A 98 12.82 5.21 -22.80
CA SER A 98 13.26 4.20 -21.86
C SER A 98 12.05 3.35 -21.44
N PRO A 99 12.13 2.02 -21.56
CA PRO A 99 11.03 1.15 -21.17
C PRO A 99 10.62 1.49 -19.74
N ARG A 100 9.35 1.86 -19.57
CA ARG A 100 8.79 2.23 -18.26
C ARG A 100 8.74 0.98 -17.40
N ARG A 101 9.77 0.74 -16.64
CA ARG A 101 9.85 -0.37 -15.70
C ARG A 101 8.92 -0.10 -14.52
N VAL A 102 8.10 -1.08 -14.23
CA VAL A 102 7.16 -1.12 -13.13
C VAL A 102 7.69 -2.14 -12.14
N GLU A 103 7.74 -1.78 -10.87
CA GLU A 103 8.14 -2.70 -9.82
C GLU A 103 6.92 -3.38 -9.20
N ILE A 104 7.01 -4.69 -9.01
CA ILE A 104 6.05 -5.47 -8.22
C ILE A 104 6.78 -5.89 -6.95
N VAL A 105 6.17 -5.63 -5.80
CA VAL A 105 6.67 -6.02 -4.49
C VAL A 105 5.68 -6.97 -3.84
N LEU A 106 6.14 -8.15 -3.48
CA LEU A 106 5.38 -9.14 -2.74
C LEU A 106 5.80 -9.18 -1.28
N THR A 107 4.83 -9.09 -0.39
CA THR A 107 4.97 -9.48 1.01
C THR A 107 3.82 -10.41 1.43
N VAL A 108 3.95 -11.03 2.60
CA VAL A 108 2.94 -11.97 3.11
C VAL A 108 2.25 -11.40 4.34
N VAL A 109 0.93 -11.40 4.32
CA VAL A 109 0.11 -11.00 5.47
C VAL A 109 0.15 -12.10 6.54
N MET A 110 0.92 -11.89 7.60
CA MET A 110 0.98 -12.79 8.77
C MET A 110 0.75 -11.99 10.05
N PRO A 111 -0.43 -12.16 10.70
CA PRO A 111 -0.72 -11.48 11.97
C PRO A 111 0.19 -11.94 13.11
N GLY A 112 0.31 -11.08 14.12
CA GLY A 112 1.12 -11.39 15.30
C GLY A 112 2.61 -11.09 15.12
N ARG A 113 3.40 -11.53 16.11
CA ARG A 113 4.83 -11.22 16.21
C ARG A 113 5.75 -12.21 15.47
N VAL A 114 5.24 -13.38 15.11
CA VAL A 114 5.97 -14.38 14.32
C VAL A 114 5.59 -14.19 12.85
N LYS A 115 6.47 -13.58 12.07
CA LYS A 115 6.23 -13.28 10.65
C LYS A 115 6.72 -14.38 9.72
N ARG A 116 7.82 -15.02 10.09
CA ARG A 116 8.40 -16.15 9.35
C ARG A 116 8.06 -17.46 10.03
N ASN A 117 7.27 -18.29 9.39
CA ASN A 117 6.89 -19.63 9.84
C ASN A 117 6.54 -20.51 8.61
N ALA A 118 6.19 -21.79 8.83
CA ALA A 118 5.85 -22.71 7.74
C ALA A 118 4.65 -22.21 6.91
N TRP A 119 3.68 -21.58 7.53
CA TRP A 119 2.51 -21.04 6.83
C TRP A 119 2.85 -19.86 5.93
N SER A 120 3.62 -18.90 6.45
CA SER A 120 4.04 -17.73 5.65
C SER A 120 4.89 -18.15 4.46
N MET A 121 5.74 -19.17 4.60
CA MET A 121 6.55 -19.70 3.50
C MET A 121 5.70 -20.46 2.46
N THR A 122 4.66 -21.18 2.88
CA THR A 122 3.69 -21.78 1.96
C THR A 122 2.97 -20.70 1.13
N VAL A 123 2.53 -19.64 1.80
CA VAL A 123 1.87 -18.49 1.16
C VAL A 123 2.82 -17.78 0.18
N ALA A 124 4.08 -17.53 0.61
CA ALA A 124 5.08 -16.88 -0.22
C ALA A 124 5.36 -17.62 -1.53
N ARG A 125 5.59 -18.94 -1.46
CA ARG A 125 5.83 -19.77 -2.65
C ARG A 125 4.65 -19.76 -3.61
N ALA A 126 3.43 -19.90 -3.09
CA ALA A 126 2.23 -19.86 -3.91
C ALA A 126 2.02 -18.48 -4.58
N ALA A 127 2.35 -17.39 -3.88
CA ALA A 127 2.28 -16.05 -4.43
C ALA A 127 3.32 -15.84 -5.54
N VAL A 128 4.56 -16.29 -5.34
CA VAL A 128 5.62 -16.24 -6.39
C VAL A 128 5.17 -17.02 -7.62
N GLU A 129 4.69 -18.27 -7.45
CA GLU A 129 4.17 -19.09 -8.56
C GLU A 129 3.04 -18.35 -9.33
N ALA A 130 2.10 -17.73 -8.61
CA ALA A 130 0.99 -17.01 -9.22
C ALA A 130 1.45 -15.76 -9.98
N ILE A 131 2.40 -14.98 -9.42
CA ILE A 131 2.94 -13.78 -10.09
C ILE A 131 3.72 -14.18 -11.33
N VAL A 132 4.61 -15.18 -11.24
CA VAL A 132 5.35 -15.71 -12.39
C VAL A 132 4.41 -16.20 -13.48
N GLY A 133 3.32 -16.91 -13.11
CA GLY A 133 2.31 -17.38 -14.06
C GLY A 133 1.60 -16.27 -14.82
N VAL A 134 1.51 -15.08 -14.24
CA VAL A 134 0.85 -13.89 -14.85
C VAL A 134 1.85 -13.01 -15.60
N THR A 135 3.05 -12.81 -15.08
CA THR A 135 4.06 -11.93 -15.67
C THR A 135 4.96 -12.64 -16.69
N GLY A 136 5.16 -13.93 -16.52
CA GLY A 136 6.18 -14.70 -17.26
C GLY A 136 7.60 -14.49 -16.72
N GLU A 137 7.78 -13.57 -15.77
CA GLU A 137 9.07 -13.13 -15.25
C GLU A 137 9.33 -13.71 -13.86
N LYS A 138 10.58 -14.09 -13.59
CA LYS A 138 11.02 -14.48 -12.26
C LYS A 138 11.32 -13.23 -11.42
N PRO A 139 11.25 -13.32 -10.08
CA PRO A 139 11.67 -12.19 -9.24
C PRO A 139 13.15 -11.87 -9.46
N VAL A 140 13.47 -10.58 -9.51
CA VAL A 140 14.87 -10.09 -9.61
C VAL A 140 15.58 -10.18 -8.25
N MET A 141 14.81 -10.20 -7.16
CA MET A 141 15.32 -10.35 -5.81
C MET A 141 14.30 -11.06 -4.91
N GLU A 142 14.79 -11.94 -4.07
CA GLU A 142 14.00 -12.59 -3.01
C GLU A 142 14.74 -12.49 -1.67
N ARG A 143 14.02 -12.25 -0.59
CA ARG A 143 14.57 -12.21 0.76
C ARG A 143 13.69 -12.99 1.73
N ASP A 144 14.25 -14.00 2.35
CA ASP A 144 13.63 -14.78 3.42
C ASP A 144 14.13 -14.27 4.78
N LEU A 145 13.40 -13.34 5.36
CA LEU A 145 13.78 -12.62 6.58
C LEU A 145 12.94 -13.07 7.79
N ARG A 146 13.46 -12.88 9.00
CA ARG A 146 12.66 -13.06 10.24
C ARG A 146 11.42 -12.17 10.26
N THR A 147 11.51 -10.99 9.66
CA THR A 147 10.42 -10.01 9.54
C THR A 147 9.39 -10.34 8.46
N GLY A 148 9.60 -11.42 7.70
CA GLY A 148 8.72 -11.90 6.64
C GLY A 148 9.48 -12.13 5.33
N TYR A 149 8.79 -12.75 4.39
CA TYR A 149 9.29 -12.97 3.05
C TYR A 149 8.99 -11.76 2.16
N GLU A 150 9.95 -11.37 1.32
CA GLU A 150 9.85 -10.30 0.35
C GLU A 150 10.37 -10.77 -1.01
N ALA A 151 9.68 -10.40 -2.08
CA ALA A 151 10.16 -10.64 -3.44
C ALA A 151 9.82 -9.46 -4.35
N TYR A 152 10.68 -9.22 -5.35
CA TYR A 152 10.66 -8.04 -6.20
C TYR A 152 10.77 -8.44 -7.66
N TRP A 153 9.98 -7.81 -8.52
CA TRP A 153 10.04 -7.93 -9.97
C TRP A 153 10.17 -6.57 -10.61
N LEU A 154 10.91 -6.50 -11.70
CA LEU A 154 10.91 -5.35 -12.59
C LEU A 154 10.32 -5.81 -13.92
N VAL A 155 9.13 -5.34 -14.23
CA VAL A 155 8.40 -5.73 -15.44
C VAL A 155 8.16 -4.52 -16.34
N GLU A 156 8.11 -4.74 -17.65
CA GLU A 156 7.75 -3.71 -18.60
C GLU A 156 6.24 -3.71 -18.86
N GLY A 157 5.64 -2.53 -18.97
CA GLY A 157 4.23 -2.42 -19.34
C GLY A 157 3.48 -1.28 -18.64
N ASP A 158 2.18 -1.25 -18.86
CA ASP A 158 1.29 -0.29 -18.21
C ASP A 158 1.08 -0.63 -16.74
N ALA A 159 1.49 0.27 -15.86
CA ALA A 159 1.45 0.07 -14.42
C ALA A 159 0.03 -0.17 -13.87
N MET A 160 -0.99 0.47 -14.47
CA MET A 160 -2.38 0.30 -14.06
C MET A 160 -2.91 -1.08 -14.45
N GLU A 161 -2.54 -1.58 -15.63
CA GLU A 161 -2.91 -2.92 -16.09
C GLU A 161 -2.21 -3.98 -15.25
N ILE A 162 -0.92 -3.83 -14.98
CA ILE A 162 -0.16 -4.72 -14.08
C ILE A 162 -0.83 -4.75 -12.71
N LYS A 163 -1.22 -3.59 -12.14
CA LYS A 163 -1.94 -3.54 -10.85
C LYS A 163 -3.27 -4.29 -10.91
N ARG A 164 -4.06 -4.15 -11.98
CA ARG A 164 -5.32 -4.91 -12.13
C ARG A 164 -5.07 -6.42 -12.12
N ARG A 165 -4.05 -6.89 -12.85
CA ARG A 165 -3.67 -8.31 -12.89
C ARG A 165 -3.22 -8.82 -11.51
N MET A 166 -2.41 -8.06 -10.78
CA MET A 166 -2.00 -8.39 -9.39
C MET A 166 -3.21 -8.45 -8.46
N CYS A 167 -4.12 -7.49 -8.54
CA CYS A 167 -5.38 -7.52 -7.79
C CYS A 167 -6.27 -8.72 -8.19
N GLY A 168 -6.21 -9.16 -9.44
CA GLY A 168 -6.84 -10.38 -9.92
C GLY A 168 -6.33 -11.61 -9.17
N ILE A 169 -5.00 -11.78 -9.07
CA ILE A 169 -4.37 -12.88 -8.29
C ILE A 169 -4.85 -12.84 -6.83
N GLU A 170 -4.79 -11.66 -6.18
CA GLU A 170 -5.24 -11.50 -4.79
C GLU A 170 -6.71 -11.85 -4.56
N SER A 171 -7.53 -11.74 -5.61
CA SER A 171 -8.98 -11.97 -5.54
C SER A 171 -9.38 -13.39 -5.89
N SER A 172 -8.69 -14.04 -6.83
CA SER A 172 -9.06 -15.35 -7.38
C SER A 172 -8.28 -16.52 -6.75
N HIS A 173 -7.04 -16.30 -6.30
CA HIS A 173 -6.25 -17.36 -5.70
C HIS A 173 -6.75 -17.71 -4.30
N ILE A 174 -6.79 -18.99 -3.92
CA ILE A 174 -7.28 -19.43 -2.61
C ILE A 174 -6.52 -18.79 -1.43
N LEU A 175 -5.18 -18.62 -1.57
CA LEU A 175 -4.34 -17.91 -0.61
C LEU A 175 -4.25 -16.40 -0.88
N GLY A 176 -4.91 -15.89 -1.91
CA GLY A 176 -4.74 -14.51 -2.39
C GLY A 176 -5.03 -13.43 -1.35
N ARG A 177 -5.87 -13.76 -0.36
CA ARG A 177 -6.16 -12.88 0.78
C ARG A 177 -4.96 -12.68 1.72
N LEU A 178 -3.96 -13.56 1.62
CA LEU A 178 -2.72 -13.53 2.39
C LEU A 178 -1.55 -12.94 1.58
N PHE A 179 -1.76 -12.68 0.30
CA PHE A 179 -0.81 -11.96 -0.56
C PHE A 179 -0.95 -10.46 -0.32
N ASP A 180 0.16 -9.77 -0.25
CA ASP A 180 0.24 -8.31 -0.24
C ASP A 180 1.15 -7.89 -1.39
N ILE A 181 0.49 -7.59 -2.53
CA ILE A 181 1.18 -7.32 -3.80
C ILE A 181 1.02 -5.83 -4.11
N ASP A 182 2.11 -5.10 -3.90
CA ASP A 182 2.19 -3.71 -4.29
C ASP A 182 2.77 -3.58 -5.71
N VAL A 183 2.30 -2.57 -6.43
CA VAL A 183 2.82 -2.20 -7.76
C VAL A 183 3.22 -0.74 -7.68
N LEU A 184 4.48 -0.47 -7.97
CA LEU A 184 5.08 0.84 -7.89
C LEU A 184 5.34 1.38 -9.30
N ARG A 185 5.06 2.66 -9.49
CA ARG A 185 5.44 3.40 -10.69
C ARG A 185 6.96 3.61 -10.73
N PRO A 186 7.52 4.06 -11.87
CA PRO A 186 8.95 4.37 -11.97
C PRO A 186 9.46 5.40 -10.96
N ASP A 187 8.58 6.19 -10.37
CA ASP A 187 8.90 7.16 -9.31
C ASP A 187 8.75 6.60 -7.88
N ALA A 188 8.62 5.28 -7.74
CA ALA A 188 8.37 4.55 -6.51
C ALA A 188 7.02 4.88 -5.84
N THR A 189 6.07 5.52 -6.53
CA THR A 189 4.73 5.73 -5.96
C THR A 189 3.86 4.49 -6.11
N PRO A 190 3.24 3.98 -5.03
CA PRO A 190 2.39 2.79 -5.10
C PRO A 190 1.04 3.10 -5.77
N ILE A 191 0.56 2.15 -6.57
CA ILE A 191 -0.78 2.23 -7.18
C ILE A 191 -1.79 1.58 -6.25
N SER A 192 -2.80 2.34 -5.88
CA SER A 192 -3.89 1.84 -5.05
C SER A 192 -4.92 1.02 -5.84
N ARG A 193 -5.70 0.16 -5.14
CA ARG A 193 -6.81 -0.57 -5.75
C ARG A 193 -7.90 0.37 -6.30
N GLN A 194 -8.09 1.53 -5.67
CA GLN A 194 -9.11 2.51 -6.09
C GLN A 194 -8.74 3.17 -7.42
N GLU A 195 -7.46 3.45 -7.65
CA GLU A 195 -6.98 4.01 -8.93
C GLU A 195 -7.28 3.07 -10.11
N VAL A 196 -7.28 1.77 -9.89
CA VAL A 196 -7.65 0.77 -10.92
C VAL A 196 -9.13 0.41 -10.91
N GLY A 197 -9.98 1.19 -10.24
CA GLY A 197 -11.43 1.02 -10.21
C GLY A 197 -11.94 -0.13 -9.33
N LEU A 198 -11.10 -0.65 -8.43
CA LEU A 198 -11.46 -1.77 -7.56
C LEU A 198 -11.82 -1.31 -6.15
N THR A 199 -12.76 -2.03 -5.54
CA THR A 199 -13.17 -1.78 -4.15
C THR A 199 -12.05 -2.12 -3.16
N PRO A 200 -12.04 -1.47 -1.97
CA PRO A 200 -11.12 -1.83 -0.90
C PRO A 200 -11.21 -3.33 -0.52
N ARG A 201 -10.10 -3.87 -0.02
CA ARG A 201 -10.05 -5.26 0.45
C ARG A 201 -11.07 -5.50 1.56
N ARG A 202 -11.79 -6.61 1.46
CA ARG A 202 -12.72 -7.04 2.50
C ARG A 202 -12.00 -7.76 3.63
N CYS A 203 -12.58 -7.70 4.83
CA CYS A 203 -12.09 -8.44 6.00
C CYS A 203 -12.10 -9.95 5.74
N LEU A 204 -11.06 -10.63 6.21
CA LEU A 204 -10.89 -12.08 6.06
C LEU A 204 -12.02 -12.87 6.78
N ILE A 205 -12.61 -12.30 7.85
CA ILE A 205 -13.58 -12.97 8.71
C ILE A 205 -15.03 -12.56 8.39
N CYS A 206 -15.32 -11.24 8.37
CA CYS A 206 -16.71 -10.77 8.36
C CYS A 206 -17.15 -10.08 7.06
N GLY A 207 -16.30 -9.99 6.04
CA GLY A 207 -16.63 -9.38 4.74
C GLY A 207 -16.78 -7.86 4.74
N ARG A 208 -16.72 -7.16 5.89
CA ARG A 208 -16.63 -5.69 5.95
C ARG A 208 -15.32 -5.20 5.37
N GLU A 209 -15.14 -3.89 5.19
CA GLU A 209 -13.86 -3.34 4.78
C GLU A 209 -12.74 -3.72 5.77
N ALA A 210 -11.62 -4.26 5.26
CA ALA A 210 -10.54 -4.77 6.10
C ALA A 210 -9.94 -3.69 6.99
N ARG A 211 -9.74 -2.47 6.46
CA ARG A 211 -9.21 -1.33 7.23
C ARG A 211 -10.08 -0.96 8.42
N HIS A 212 -11.42 -1.07 8.28
CA HIS A 212 -12.34 -0.81 9.38
C HIS A 212 -12.12 -1.83 10.51
N CYS A 213 -12.09 -3.13 10.18
CA CYS A 213 -11.87 -4.18 11.16
C CYS A 213 -10.49 -4.10 11.84
N MET A 214 -9.45 -3.71 11.08
CA MET A 214 -8.10 -3.50 11.63
C MET A 214 -8.06 -2.35 12.64
N ARG A 215 -8.65 -1.20 12.31
CA ARG A 215 -8.66 -0.01 13.18
C ARG A 215 -9.50 -0.22 14.44
N SER A 216 -10.65 -0.87 14.30
CA SER A 216 -11.58 -1.16 15.43
C SER A 216 -11.20 -2.41 16.22
N ARG A 217 -10.15 -3.16 15.79
CA ARG A 217 -9.79 -4.46 16.36
C ARG A 217 -11.00 -5.39 16.50
N ALA A 218 -11.84 -5.42 15.44
CA ALA A 218 -13.13 -6.11 15.45
C ALA A 218 -13.02 -7.63 15.61
N HIS A 219 -11.87 -8.21 15.39
CA HIS A 219 -11.57 -9.63 15.51
C HIS A 219 -10.31 -9.83 16.33
N SER A 220 -10.29 -10.87 17.14
CA SER A 220 -9.10 -11.26 17.90
C SER A 220 -8.03 -11.81 16.96
N GLN A 221 -6.76 -11.77 17.42
CA GLN A 221 -5.66 -12.38 16.67
C GLN A 221 -5.88 -13.89 16.50
N GLU A 222 -6.45 -14.53 17.49
CA GLU A 222 -6.75 -15.97 17.50
C GLU A 222 -7.79 -16.34 16.42
N GLU A 223 -8.88 -15.59 16.29
CA GLU A 223 -9.87 -15.77 15.22
C GLU A 223 -9.23 -15.62 13.83
N ILE A 224 -8.36 -14.60 13.65
CA ILE A 224 -7.67 -14.38 12.39
C ILE A 224 -6.72 -15.54 12.07
N MET A 225 -5.93 -16.00 13.05
CA MET A 225 -5.00 -17.13 12.87
C MET A 225 -5.72 -18.43 12.57
N LYS A 226 -6.86 -18.70 13.22
CA LYS A 226 -7.73 -19.85 12.91
C LYS A 226 -8.18 -19.80 11.46
N LYS A 227 -8.66 -18.64 11.01
CA LYS A 227 -9.11 -18.48 9.62
C LYS A 227 -7.98 -18.68 8.61
N ILE A 228 -6.78 -18.21 8.91
CA ILE A 228 -5.58 -18.43 8.09
C ILE A 228 -5.25 -19.91 8.01
N ALA A 229 -5.29 -20.63 9.13
CA ALA A 229 -5.04 -22.07 9.17
C ALA A 229 -6.05 -22.83 8.27
N GLU A 230 -7.33 -22.51 8.35
CA GLU A 230 -8.38 -23.12 7.51
C GLU A 230 -8.09 -22.94 6.02
N ILE A 231 -7.71 -21.71 5.61
CA ILE A 231 -7.41 -21.38 4.21
C ILE A 231 -6.17 -22.14 3.72
N ILE A 232 -5.13 -22.22 4.55
CA ILE A 232 -3.88 -22.92 4.19
C ILE A 232 -4.11 -24.44 4.07
N GLU A 233 -4.86 -25.03 4.98
CA GLU A 233 -5.17 -26.47 4.91
C GLU A 233 -6.05 -26.79 3.69
N GLU A 234 -6.97 -25.91 3.32
CA GLU A 234 -7.76 -26.06 2.10
C GLU A 234 -6.87 -26.00 0.86
N TYR A 235 -5.95 -25.03 0.80
CA TYR A 235 -4.97 -24.95 -0.30
C TYR A 235 -4.13 -26.21 -0.43
N LYS A 236 -3.62 -26.74 0.68
CA LYS A 236 -2.82 -27.99 0.66
C LYS A 236 -3.63 -29.18 0.13
N ARG A 237 -4.90 -29.31 0.56
CA ARG A 237 -5.78 -30.38 0.05
C ARG A 237 -5.99 -30.30 -1.46
N GLN A 238 -6.21 -29.11 -1.99
CA GLN A 238 -6.40 -28.90 -3.42
C GLN A 238 -5.13 -29.23 -4.22
N ARG A 239 -3.95 -28.86 -3.71
CA ARG A 239 -2.67 -29.21 -4.36
C ARG A 239 -2.44 -30.73 -4.42
N VAL A 240 -2.62 -31.42 -3.31
CA VAL A 240 -2.45 -32.88 -3.28
C VAL A 240 -3.37 -33.57 -4.30
N ASN A 241 -4.61 -33.12 -4.41
CA ASN A 241 -5.56 -33.65 -5.40
C ASN A 241 -5.16 -33.33 -6.84
N SER A 242 -4.54 -32.18 -7.09
CA SER A 242 -4.06 -31.78 -8.41
C SER A 242 -2.82 -32.58 -8.83
N ASP A 243 -1.87 -32.78 -7.94
CA ASP A 243 -0.63 -33.52 -8.20
C ASP A 243 -0.90 -35.02 -8.36
N GLY A 244 -1.89 -35.58 -7.64
CA GLY A 244 -2.30 -37.00 -7.77
C GLY A 244 -3.01 -37.34 -9.07
N LEU A 245 -3.53 -36.35 -9.81
CA LEU A 245 -4.19 -36.55 -11.11
C LEU A 245 -3.18 -36.68 -12.29
N PHE A 246 -1.92 -36.34 -12.08
CA PHE A 246 -0.87 -36.43 -13.13
C PHE A 246 -0.05 -37.71 -13.09
N ASP A 247 -0.19 -38.55 -12.05
CA ASP A 247 0.59 -39.81 -11.91
C ASP A 247 -0.11 -41.02 -12.48
N GLU A 248 -1.33 -40.89 -13.05
CA GLU A 248 -2.10 -41.98 -13.67
C GLU A 248 -2.17 -41.93 -15.21
N ARG A 249 -1.20 -41.29 -15.91
CA ARG A 249 -1.18 -41.33 -17.38
C ARG A 249 0.17 -41.66 -17.96
#